data_b135ebab6aa64cde550b9d2413cb9249
#
_entry.id   b135ebab6aa64cde550b9d2413cb9249
#
_cell.length_a   1.000
_cell.length_b   1.000
_cell.length_c   1.000
_cell.angle_alpha   90.00
_cell.angle_beta   90.00
_cell.angle_gamma   90.00
#
_symmetry.space_group_name_H-M   'P 1'
#
loop_
_entity.id
_entity.type
_entity.pdbx_description
1 polymer ?
#
loop_
_entity_poly.entity_id
_entity_poly.type
_entity_poly.pdbx_seq_one_letter_code
_entity_poly.pdbx_strand_id
1 'polypeptide(L)'
;VLTKILIANRGEIAVRVMRTCRELGIGTVAVYSELDRDAAHTRYADEAYALGGQTAAESYLNTDAILDAIGKSGADGVHPGYGFFSENADFARAVTDAGVTWIGPPPEAIEVMGDKISSRLAAQRAQVAGVPGTNEPITDVSQILAFGEEHGYPIAIKAAYGGGGRGMKVVNDAASAQSSLDSAQREAQAYFGRSECYMERYLTRPRHVELQVFCDTQGNGVYISDRDCSTQRRHQKLIEEAPAPAIPDATRVAMGEAGVKVALACGYVNAGTVEMLYQDGEFYFLEMNTRLQVEHCVTEEITSLDLVAEQIHVAAGEPLRFTQTSIERRGHSIECRINAEDPAKKFLPSPGTITRLRVPSGPGVRWDGGYAERDTISQYYDNLIGKLVVWAPDRDQAIARMLRALSEFEIGGVKTTIPAHVALLQTAEFREARHSTKWVEDEVDAASFTSAAPAALEVAPPAADDPALVERTVPVEVDGRRYSVKVWLPDAPVASRATTRTPQRRPKPGAGSGGSGAVGSGTL
;
A
#
# COMPACT_ATOMS: atom_id res chain seq x y z
N VAL A 1 -28.31 6.83 11.94
CA VAL A 1 -27.13 7.68 11.73
C VAL A 1 -26.07 7.25 12.73
N LEU A 2 -24.88 6.88 12.26
CA LEU A 2 -23.75 6.54 13.12
C LEU A 2 -23.20 7.81 13.77
N THR A 3 -22.87 7.75 15.06
CA THR A 3 -22.40 8.89 15.84
C THR A 3 -20.97 8.74 16.33
N LYS A 4 -20.51 7.50 16.52
CA LYS A 4 -19.15 7.21 16.98
C LYS A 4 -18.66 5.88 16.39
N ILE A 5 -17.53 5.93 15.69
CA ILE A 5 -16.94 4.76 15.01
C ILE A 5 -15.62 4.38 15.68
N LEU A 6 -15.50 3.10 16.06
CA LEU A 6 -14.24 2.50 16.44
C LEU A 6 -13.55 1.97 15.17
N ILE A 7 -12.29 2.36 14.99
CA ILE A 7 -11.46 1.89 13.87
C ILE A 7 -10.62 0.71 14.38
N ALA A 8 -11.03 -0.52 14.00
CA ALA A 8 -10.36 -1.75 14.39
C ALA A 8 -9.10 -2.00 13.54
N ASN A 9 -8.23 -1.00 13.48
CA ASN A 9 -7.01 -1.01 12.67
C ASN A 9 -6.00 0.01 13.21
N ARG A 10 -4.84 0.12 12.53
CA ARG A 10 -3.72 0.99 12.89
C ARG A 10 -3.15 1.71 11.67
N GLY A 11 -2.15 2.57 11.93
CA GLY A 11 -1.34 3.16 10.87
C GLY A 11 -2.13 4.11 9.97
N GLU A 12 -1.75 4.16 8.70
CA GLU A 12 -2.29 5.12 7.75
C GLU A 12 -3.78 4.94 7.49
N ILE A 13 -4.28 3.69 7.42
CA ILE A 13 -5.70 3.43 7.15
C ILE A 13 -6.59 3.90 8.31
N ALA A 14 -6.13 3.74 9.55
CA ALA A 14 -6.89 4.25 10.69
C ALA A 14 -7.00 5.79 10.63
N VAL A 15 -5.91 6.49 10.33
CA VAL A 15 -5.92 7.96 10.13
C VAL A 15 -6.82 8.34 8.95
N ARG A 16 -6.76 7.57 7.83
CA ARG A 16 -7.59 7.81 6.64
C ARG A 16 -9.08 7.75 6.96
N VAL A 17 -9.51 6.71 7.67
CA VAL A 17 -10.91 6.55 8.08
C VAL A 17 -11.33 7.66 9.04
N MET A 18 -10.49 8.01 10.03
CA MET A 18 -10.78 9.06 11.00
C MET A 18 -10.95 10.44 10.35
N ARG A 19 -10.21 10.73 9.27
CA ARG A 19 -10.39 11.98 8.51
C ARG A 19 -11.81 12.11 7.97
N THR A 20 -12.31 11.07 7.32
CA THR A 20 -13.69 11.04 6.82
C THR A 20 -14.71 11.11 7.96
N CYS A 21 -14.50 10.38 9.06
CA CYS A 21 -15.39 10.47 10.22
C CYS A 21 -15.50 11.91 10.73
N ARG A 22 -14.39 12.62 10.85
CA ARG A 22 -14.38 14.04 11.27
C ARG A 22 -15.13 14.96 10.32
N GLU A 23 -14.96 14.76 9.00
CA GLU A 23 -15.69 15.53 7.97
C GLU A 23 -17.20 15.26 8.02
N LEU A 24 -17.60 14.07 8.42
CA LEU A 24 -19.00 13.69 8.64
C LEU A 24 -19.53 14.08 10.02
N GLY A 25 -18.71 14.63 10.92
CA GLY A 25 -19.10 14.98 12.28
C GLY A 25 -19.28 13.77 13.20
N ILE A 26 -18.63 12.64 12.88
CA ILE A 26 -18.69 11.36 13.62
C ILE A 26 -17.49 11.27 14.56
N GLY A 27 -17.72 10.94 15.84
CA GLY A 27 -16.68 10.71 16.82
C GLY A 27 -15.81 9.50 16.47
N THR A 28 -14.51 9.56 16.80
CA THR A 28 -13.53 8.56 16.41
C THR A 28 -12.90 7.88 17.62
N VAL A 29 -12.83 6.55 17.57
CA VAL A 29 -12.19 5.72 18.60
C VAL A 29 -11.06 4.93 17.99
N ALA A 30 -9.83 5.14 18.46
CA ALA A 30 -8.68 4.31 18.12
C ALA A 30 -8.55 3.15 19.11
N VAL A 31 -7.97 2.05 18.62
CA VAL A 31 -7.43 0.97 19.44
C VAL A 31 -5.93 0.86 19.17
N TYR A 32 -5.16 0.43 20.19
CA TYR A 32 -3.71 0.37 20.05
C TYR A 32 -3.06 -0.74 20.87
N SER A 33 -1.99 -1.35 20.31
CA SER A 33 -1.06 -2.19 21.06
C SER A 33 -0.10 -1.33 21.88
N GLU A 34 0.68 -1.95 22.76
CA GLU A 34 1.70 -1.21 23.54
C GLU A 34 2.70 -0.47 22.68
N LEU A 35 3.04 -1.00 21.49
CA LEU A 35 3.96 -0.37 20.56
C LEU A 35 3.37 0.87 19.85
N ASP A 36 2.06 0.92 19.73
CA ASP A 36 1.34 1.98 19.03
C ASP A 36 0.74 3.04 19.97
N ARG A 37 1.08 3.01 21.28
CA ARG A 37 0.53 3.94 22.29
C ARG A 37 0.59 5.40 21.83
N ASP A 38 1.70 5.80 21.22
CA ASP A 38 1.96 7.16 20.75
C ASP A 38 1.92 7.25 19.21
N ALA A 39 1.32 6.29 18.51
CA ALA A 39 1.23 6.28 17.07
C ALA A 39 0.30 7.38 16.53
N ALA A 40 0.45 7.73 15.24
CA ALA A 40 -0.29 8.82 14.63
C ALA A 40 -1.81 8.66 14.78
N HIS A 41 -2.35 7.46 14.64
CA HIS A 41 -3.79 7.20 14.73
C HIS A 41 -4.34 7.38 16.15
N THR A 42 -3.57 7.05 17.19
CA THR A 42 -3.97 7.28 18.59
C THR A 42 -4.00 8.76 18.94
N ARG A 43 -3.03 9.54 18.41
CA ARG A 43 -2.99 10.99 18.58
C ARG A 43 -4.08 11.72 17.79
N TYR A 44 -4.56 11.13 16.70
CA TYR A 44 -5.55 11.73 15.83
C TYR A 44 -6.99 11.49 16.29
N ALA A 45 -7.28 10.35 16.92
CA ALA A 45 -8.59 9.97 17.39
C ALA A 45 -9.10 10.88 18.55
N ASP A 46 -10.41 10.94 18.73
CA ASP A 46 -11.01 11.63 19.87
C ASP A 46 -10.84 10.82 21.17
N GLU A 47 -10.89 9.48 21.06
CA GLU A 47 -10.65 8.55 22.16
C GLU A 47 -9.72 7.42 21.70
N ALA A 48 -8.93 6.85 22.60
CA ALA A 48 -8.05 5.73 22.30
C ALA A 48 -8.03 4.70 23.44
N TYR A 49 -8.12 3.41 23.10
CA TYR A 49 -8.17 2.30 24.05
C TYR A 49 -7.04 1.29 23.82
N ALA A 50 -6.35 0.94 24.89
CA ALA A 50 -5.29 -0.05 24.85
C ALA A 50 -5.87 -1.47 24.69
N LEU A 51 -5.33 -2.23 23.72
CA LEU A 51 -5.64 -3.66 23.54
C LEU A 51 -4.70 -4.56 24.35
N GLY A 52 -3.55 -4.01 24.82
CA GLY A 52 -2.46 -4.77 25.42
C GLY A 52 -1.60 -5.47 24.36
N GLY A 53 -0.50 -6.09 24.83
CA GLY A 53 0.40 -6.86 24.00
C GLY A 53 1.19 -6.06 22.96
N GLN A 54 2.06 -6.75 22.25
CA GLN A 54 2.92 -6.14 21.21
C GLN A 54 2.67 -6.72 19.82
N THR A 55 2.34 -8.01 19.73
CA THR A 55 2.08 -8.67 18.45
C THR A 55 0.64 -8.46 17.99
N ALA A 56 0.37 -8.71 16.72
CA ALA A 56 -0.98 -8.63 16.16
C ALA A 56 -1.96 -9.59 16.87
N ALA A 57 -1.52 -10.80 17.17
CA ALA A 57 -2.34 -11.81 17.86
C ALA A 57 -2.73 -11.41 19.28
N GLU A 58 -1.85 -10.70 19.98
CA GLU A 58 -2.11 -10.22 21.34
C GLU A 58 -2.98 -8.95 21.37
N SER A 59 -3.08 -8.21 20.26
CA SER A 59 -3.71 -6.90 20.17
C SER A 59 -4.79 -6.81 19.08
N TYR A 60 -4.43 -6.43 17.87
CA TYR A 60 -5.36 -6.15 16.76
C TYR A 60 -6.13 -7.37 16.24
N LEU A 61 -5.71 -8.58 16.58
CA LEU A 61 -6.40 -9.85 16.34
C LEU A 61 -6.97 -10.47 17.63
N ASN A 62 -7.21 -9.65 18.64
CA ASN A 62 -7.87 -10.05 19.89
C ASN A 62 -9.31 -9.53 19.91
N THR A 63 -10.25 -10.39 19.54
CA THR A 63 -11.68 -10.08 19.47
C THR A 63 -12.22 -9.53 20.78
N ASP A 64 -11.90 -10.19 21.91
CA ASP A 64 -12.42 -9.82 23.23
C ASP A 64 -11.94 -8.42 23.64
N ALA A 65 -10.67 -8.10 23.40
CA ALA A 65 -10.12 -6.78 23.70
C ALA A 65 -10.77 -5.67 22.86
N ILE A 66 -11.08 -5.94 21.58
CA ILE A 66 -11.76 -4.96 20.73
C ILE A 66 -13.22 -4.79 21.14
N LEU A 67 -13.93 -5.88 21.47
CA LEU A 67 -15.31 -5.81 21.97
C LEU A 67 -15.40 -5.06 23.32
N ASP A 68 -14.43 -5.26 24.21
CA ASP A 68 -14.31 -4.49 25.46
C ASP A 68 -14.11 -2.98 25.18
N ALA A 69 -13.26 -2.64 24.21
CA ALA A 69 -13.06 -1.25 23.78
C ALA A 69 -14.34 -0.63 23.16
N ILE A 70 -15.11 -1.41 22.39
CA ILE A 70 -16.42 -0.98 21.86
C ILE A 70 -17.36 -0.67 23.03
N GLY A 71 -17.50 -1.59 24.00
CA GLY A 71 -18.36 -1.41 25.15
C GLY A 71 -17.98 -0.20 26.02
N LYS A 72 -16.68 0.02 26.21
CA LYS A 72 -16.15 1.16 27.01
C LYS A 72 -16.33 2.51 26.33
N SER A 73 -16.13 2.56 25.02
CA SER A 73 -16.25 3.79 24.24
C SER A 73 -17.70 4.16 23.90
N GLY A 74 -18.61 3.17 23.90
CA GLY A 74 -19.96 3.35 23.41
C GLY A 74 -20.01 3.64 21.90
N ALA A 75 -19.05 3.10 21.12
CA ALA A 75 -19.07 3.19 19.67
C ALA A 75 -20.27 2.43 19.09
N ASP A 76 -20.97 3.05 18.15
CA ASP A 76 -22.14 2.48 17.48
C ASP A 76 -21.81 1.89 16.09
N GLY A 77 -20.57 2.08 15.63
CA GLY A 77 -20.03 1.48 14.41
C GLY A 77 -18.58 1.01 14.56
N VAL A 78 -18.20 -0.01 13.78
CA VAL A 78 -16.82 -0.51 13.67
C VAL A 78 -16.38 -0.51 12.22
N HIS A 79 -15.27 0.17 11.93
CA HIS A 79 -14.62 0.14 10.63
C HIS A 79 -13.34 -0.70 10.70
N PRO A 80 -13.24 -1.82 9.94
CA PRO A 80 -12.08 -2.70 10.03
C PRO A 80 -10.86 -2.22 9.24
N GLY A 81 -11.00 -1.25 8.34
CA GLY A 81 -9.96 -0.89 7.38
C GLY A 81 -9.65 -2.02 6.40
N TYR A 82 -8.37 -2.37 6.28
CA TYR A 82 -7.89 -3.54 5.54
C TYR A 82 -6.84 -4.31 6.36
N GLY A 83 -6.62 -5.59 6.06
CA GLY A 83 -5.82 -6.49 6.90
C GLY A 83 -6.50 -6.81 8.23
N PHE A 84 -5.78 -7.45 9.15
CA PHE A 84 -6.31 -7.90 10.43
C PHE A 84 -7.67 -8.60 10.31
N PHE A 85 -8.72 -8.04 10.91
CA PHE A 85 -10.06 -8.61 10.91
C PHE A 85 -10.95 -8.20 9.73
N SER A 86 -10.46 -7.42 8.78
CA SER A 86 -11.29 -6.86 7.71
C SER A 86 -11.96 -7.91 6.81
N GLU A 87 -11.41 -9.13 6.72
CA GLU A 87 -11.96 -10.26 5.97
C GLU A 87 -12.27 -11.46 6.88
N ASN A 88 -12.56 -11.19 8.15
CA ASN A 88 -12.88 -12.22 9.14
C ASN A 88 -14.39 -12.22 9.45
N ALA A 89 -15.11 -13.25 8.97
CA ALA A 89 -16.54 -13.37 9.15
C ALA A 89 -16.96 -13.54 10.62
N ASP A 90 -16.17 -14.26 11.43
CA ASP A 90 -16.48 -14.48 12.84
C ASP A 90 -16.38 -13.17 13.64
N PHE A 91 -15.39 -12.34 13.34
CA PHE A 91 -15.27 -11.02 13.97
C PHE A 91 -16.42 -10.09 13.53
N ALA A 92 -16.76 -10.05 12.24
CA ALA A 92 -17.89 -9.27 11.74
C ALA A 92 -19.20 -9.69 12.44
N ARG A 93 -19.40 -11.00 12.63
CA ARG A 93 -20.54 -11.58 13.35
C ARG A 93 -20.53 -11.18 14.82
N ALA A 94 -19.38 -11.27 15.51
CA ALA A 94 -19.25 -10.87 16.90
C ALA A 94 -19.57 -9.37 17.13
N VAL A 95 -19.20 -8.50 16.20
CA VAL A 95 -19.55 -7.06 16.24
C VAL A 95 -21.06 -6.85 16.07
N THR A 96 -21.68 -7.54 15.09
CA THR A 96 -23.13 -7.42 14.85
C THR A 96 -23.97 -8.02 15.97
N ASP A 97 -23.53 -9.14 16.55
CA ASP A 97 -24.18 -9.77 17.71
C ASP A 97 -24.12 -8.89 18.98
N ALA A 98 -23.07 -8.05 19.09
CA ALA A 98 -22.98 -7.02 20.13
C ALA A 98 -23.91 -5.81 19.88
N GLY A 99 -24.69 -5.81 18.80
CA GLY A 99 -25.62 -4.73 18.46
C GLY A 99 -24.94 -3.49 17.86
N VAL A 100 -23.73 -3.63 17.34
CA VAL A 100 -22.92 -2.54 16.75
C VAL A 100 -22.86 -2.72 15.23
N THR A 101 -22.92 -1.60 14.51
CA THR A 101 -22.88 -1.63 13.05
C THR A 101 -21.50 -2.01 12.54
N TRP A 102 -21.42 -3.10 11.78
CA TRP A 102 -20.24 -3.48 11.02
C TRP A 102 -20.17 -2.68 9.71
N ILE A 103 -19.09 -1.95 9.49
CA ILE A 103 -18.88 -1.16 8.26
C ILE A 103 -18.08 -2.03 7.27
N GLY A 104 -18.80 -2.83 6.53
CA GLY A 104 -18.27 -3.81 5.59
C GLY A 104 -19.37 -4.74 5.07
N PRO A 105 -19.00 -5.80 4.33
CA PRO A 105 -19.94 -6.77 3.81
C PRO A 105 -20.51 -7.69 4.91
N PRO A 106 -21.67 -8.34 4.67
CA PRO A 106 -22.21 -9.32 5.58
C PRO A 106 -21.24 -10.49 5.80
N PRO A 107 -21.23 -11.11 7.02
CA PRO A 107 -20.35 -12.25 7.32
C PRO A 107 -20.44 -13.38 6.29
N GLU A 108 -21.64 -13.67 5.79
CA GLU A 108 -21.89 -14.73 4.81
C GLU A 108 -21.21 -14.45 3.46
N ALA A 109 -21.16 -13.18 3.04
CA ALA A 109 -20.44 -12.77 1.83
C ALA A 109 -18.91 -12.88 2.02
N ILE A 110 -18.40 -12.58 3.23
CA ILE A 110 -16.99 -12.78 3.57
C ILE A 110 -16.63 -14.26 3.49
N GLU A 111 -17.45 -15.15 4.06
CA GLU A 111 -17.22 -16.61 4.03
C GLU A 111 -17.21 -17.15 2.60
N VAL A 112 -18.21 -16.78 1.78
CA VAL A 112 -18.31 -17.26 0.40
C VAL A 112 -17.10 -16.81 -0.44
N MET A 113 -16.70 -15.56 -0.30
CA MET A 113 -15.59 -15.00 -1.10
C MET A 113 -14.22 -15.35 -0.55
N GLY A 114 -14.07 -15.62 0.75
CA GLY A 114 -12.83 -16.05 1.39
C GLY A 114 -12.46 -17.49 1.06
N ASP A 115 -13.42 -18.35 0.70
CA ASP A 115 -13.17 -19.71 0.26
C ASP A 115 -12.97 -19.76 -1.27
N LYS A 116 -11.81 -20.24 -1.75
CA LYS A 116 -11.46 -20.28 -3.17
C LYS A 116 -12.42 -21.07 -4.03
N ILE A 117 -13.00 -22.14 -3.50
CA ILE A 117 -13.95 -22.99 -4.25
C ILE A 117 -15.28 -22.27 -4.32
N SER A 118 -15.77 -21.78 -3.20
CA SER A 118 -17.05 -21.07 -3.11
C SER A 118 -17.05 -19.79 -3.94
N SER A 119 -15.95 -19.02 -3.95
CA SER A 119 -15.82 -17.80 -4.75
C SER A 119 -15.82 -18.09 -6.26
N ARG A 120 -15.11 -19.15 -6.70
CA ARG A 120 -15.16 -19.61 -8.11
C ARG A 120 -16.57 -20.07 -8.51
N LEU A 121 -17.25 -20.81 -7.65
CA LEU A 121 -18.63 -21.24 -7.91
C LEU A 121 -19.59 -20.04 -7.98
N ALA A 122 -19.39 -19.03 -7.13
CA ALA A 122 -20.18 -17.79 -7.19
C ALA A 122 -19.93 -17.03 -8.51
N ALA A 123 -18.68 -16.92 -8.95
CA ALA A 123 -18.34 -16.32 -10.24
C ALA A 123 -18.94 -17.11 -11.42
N GLN A 124 -18.90 -18.44 -11.40
CA GLN A 124 -19.53 -19.29 -12.43
C GLN A 124 -21.05 -19.10 -12.47
N ARG A 125 -21.75 -19.03 -11.31
CA ARG A 125 -23.18 -18.73 -11.26
C ARG A 125 -23.51 -17.36 -11.83
N ALA A 126 -22.61 -16.39 -11.64
CA ALA A 126 -22.70 -15.06 -12.23
C ALA A 126 -22.31 -15.03 -13.72
N GLN A 127 -21.97 -16.17 -14.31
CA GLN A 127 -21.47 -16.31 -15.69
C GLN A 127 -20.18 -15.53 -15.96
N VAL A 128 -19.32 -15.42 -14.94
CA VAL A 128 -18.00 -14.82 -15.04
C VAL A 128 -16.94 -15.93 -15.03
N ALA A 129 -16.20 -16.02 -16.10
CA ALA A 129 -15.21 -17.08 -16.29
C ALA A 129 -13.96 -16.83 -15.43
N GLY A 130 -13.47 -17.86 -14.76
CA GLY A 130 -12.08 -17.94 -14.28
C GLY A 130 -11.15 -18.36 -15.40
N VAL A 131 -9.84 -18.40 -15.11
CA VAL A 131 -8.87 -18.97 -16.06
C VAL A 131 -9.31 -20.40 -16.42
N PRO A 132 -9.40 -20.76 -17.71
CA PRO A 132 -9.78 -22.10 -18.12
C PRO A 132 -8.95 -23.16 -17.41
N GLY A 133 -9.57 -24.15 -16.81
CA GLY A 133 -8.90 -25.17 -16.02
C GLY A 133 -9.83 -26.31 -15.63
N THR A 134 -9.27 -27.36 -15.02
CA THR A 134 -10.03 -28.52 -14.56
C THR A 134 -10.48 -28.35 -13.10
N ASN A 135 -11.65 -28.88 -12.80
CA ASN A 135 -12.15 -28.99 -11.41
C ASN A 135 -11.80 -30.36 -10.80
N GLU A 136 -11.44 -31.34 -11.65
CA GLU A 136 -11.05 -32.69 -11.23
C GLU A 136 -9.55 -32.87 -11.34
N PRO A 137 -8.93 -33.66 -10.45
CA PRO A 137 -7.51 -33.99 -10.55
C PRO A 137 -7.16 -34.67 -11.87
N ILE A 138 -5.95 -34.35 -12.37
CA ILE A 138 -5.41 -35.00 -13.58
C ILE A 138 -5.06 -36.44 -13.24
N THR A 139 -5.65 -37.36 -13.96
CA THR A 139 -5.39 -38.81 -13.80
C THR A 139 -4.51 -39.39 -14.90
N ASP A 140 -4.51 -38.76 -16.08
CA ASP A 140 -3.79 -39.23 -17.24
C ASP A 140 -3.31 -38.08 -18.14
N VAL A 141 -2.19 -38.26 -18.82
CA VAL A 141 -1.60 -37.26 -19.71
C VAL A 141 -2.50 -36.88 -20.88
N SER A 142 -3.36 -37.79 -21.33
CA SER A 142 -4.32 -37.52 -22.42
C SER A 142 -5.25 -36.36 -22.10
N GLN A 143 -5.57 -36.13 -20.82
CA GLN A 143 -6.36 -34.98 -20.39
C GLN A 143 -5.60 -33.68 -20.64
N ILE A 144 -4.28 -33.63 -20.42
CA ILE A 144 -3.45 -32.45 -20.69
C ILE A 144 -3.36 -32.20 -22.19
N LEU A 145 -3.22 -33.24 -22.99
CA LEU A 145 -3.17 -33.13 -24.44
C LEU A 145 -4.49 -32.58 -25.00
N ALA A 146 -5.62 -33.14 -24.56
CA ALA A 146 -6.96 -32.66 -24.96
C ALA A 146 -7.20 -31.21 -24.53
N PHE A 147 -6.81 -30.85 -23.31
CA PHE A 147 -6.90 -29.50 -22.83
C PHE A 147 -6.02 -28.53 -23.65
N GLY A 148 -4.83 -28.98 -24.04
CA GLY A 148 -3.91 -28.22 -24.89
C GLY A 148 -4.44 -28.00 -26.31
N GLU A 149 -5.17 -28.96 -26.86
CA GLU A 149 -5.86 -28.83 -28.17
C GLU A 149 -7.02 -27.81 -28.08
N GLU A 150 -7.75 -27.79 -26.98
CA GLU A 150 -8.93 -26.90 -26.81
C GLU A 150 -8.54 -25.48 -26.43
N HIS A 151 -7.58 -25.31 -25.47
CA HIS A 151 -7.28 -24.02 -24.85
C HIS A 151 -5.89 -23.46 -25.20
N GLY A 152 -5.07 -24.24 -25.94
CA GLY A 152 -3.72 -23.86 -26.30
C GLY A 152 -2.67 -24.10 -25.20
N TYR A 153 -1.40 -23.98 -25.59
CA TYR A 153 -0.25 -23.99 -24.70
C TYR A 153 0.27 -22.56 -24.46
N PRO A 154 0.98 -22.29 -23.36
CA PRO A 154 1.36 -23.20 -22.28
C PRO A 154 0.24 -23.49 -21.27
N ILE A 155 0.38 -24.63 -20.55
CA ILE A 155 -0.56 -25.08 -19.50
C ILE A 155 0.19 -25.10 -18.17
N ALA A 156 -0.44 -24.65 -17.09
CA ALA A 156 0.08 -24.82 -15.73
C ALA A 156 -0.52 -26.07 -15.09
N ILE A 157 0.32 -26.95 -14.58
CA ILE A 157 -0.07 -28.05 -13.69
C ILE A 157 0.23 -27.59 -12.26
N LYS A 158 -0.76 -27.65 -11.37
CA LYS A 158 -0.68 -27.16 -9.99
C LYS A 158 -1.06 -28.26 -9.01
N ALA A 159 -0.29 -28.39 -7.93
CA ALA A 159 -0.67 -29.28 -6.82
C ALA A 159 -1.97 -28.83 -6.18
N ALA A 160 -2.88 -29.75 -5.91
CA ALA A 160 -4.21 -29.49 -5.33
C ALA A 160 -4.15 -28.78 -3.97
N TYR A 161 -3.12 -29.11 -3.19
CA TYR A 161 -2.92 -28.62 -1.82
C TYR A 161 -1.73 -27.65 -1.73
N GLY A 162 -1.24 -27.15 -2.88
CA GLY A 162 -0.13 -26.23 -2.99
C GLY A 162 -0.56 -24.77 -2.96
N GLY A 163 0.36 -23.89 -2.52
CA GLY A 163 0.19 -22.44 -2.54
C GLY A 163 1.53 -21.74 -2.82
N GLY A 164 1.48 -20.46 -3.24
CA GLY A 164 2.67 -19.64 -3.43
C GLY A 164 3.60 -20.10 -4.58
N GLY A 165 3.05 -20.78 -5.62
CA GLY A 165 3.83 -21.23 -6.78
C GLY A 165 4.63 -22.53 -6.56
N ARG A 166 4.63 -23.11 -5.37
CA ARG A 166 5.26 -24.39 -5.11
C ARG A 166 4.39 -25.52 -5.63
N GLY A 167 5.01 -26.50 -6.31
CA GLY A 167 4.30 -27.62 -6.96
C GLY A 167 3.58 -27.21 -8.24
N MET A 168 4.04 -26.14 -8.91
CA MET A 168 3.57 -25.75 -10.23
C MET A 168 4.60 -26.10 -11.30
N LYS A 169 4.14 -26.71 -12.40
CA LYS A 169 4.93 -26.97 -13.63
C LYS A 169 4.23 -26.36 -14.83
N VAL A 170 5.02 -25.81 -15.74
CA VAL A 170 4.53 -25.27 -17.01
C VAL A 170 4.81 -26.26 -18.12
N VAL A 171 3.76 -26.66 -18.82
CA VAL A 171 3.79 -27.51 -20.01
C VAL A 171 3.77 -26.60 -21.23
N ASN A 172 4.88 -26.47 -21.92
CA ASN A 172 5.00 -25.55 -23.05
C ASN A 172 4.44 -26.10 -24.36
N ASP A 173 4.40 -27.43 -24.49
CA ASP A 173 3.94 -28.17 -25.68
C ASP A 173 3.50 -29.59 -25.33
N ALA A 174 2.90 -30.27 -26.28
CA ALA A 174 2.43 -31.66 -26.12
C ALA A 174 3.56 -32.63 -25.75
N ALA A 175 4.78 -32.42 -26.26
CA ALA A 175 5.91 -33.34 -26.03
C ALA A 175 6.39 -33.29 -24.57
N SER A 176 6.26 -32.18 -23.89
CA SER A 176 6.65 -31.98 -22.49
C SER A 176 5.55 -32.36 -21.47
N ALA A 177 4.34 -32.73 -21.92
CA ALA A 177 3.20 -32.98 -21.06
C ALA A 177 3.43 -34.08 -20.01
N GLN A 178 3.89 -35.27 -20.44
CA GLN A 178 4.11 -36.41 -19.54
C GLN A 178 5.17 -36.08 -18.47
N SER A 179 6.33 -35.60 -18.91
CA SER A 179 7.43 -35.29 -17.99
C SER A 179 7.09 -34.23 -16.97
N SER A 180 6.29 -33.22 -17.37
CA SER A 180 5.81 -32.16 -16.50
C SER A 180 4.79 -32.68 -15.49
N LEU A 181 3.88 -33.56 -15.90
CA LEU A 181 2.91 -34.19 -14.98
C LEU A 181 3.63 -35.04 -13.92
N ASP A 182 4.55 -35.92 -14.35
CA ASP A 182 5.32 -36.75 -13.43
C ASP A 182 6.13 -35.94 -12.43
N SER A 183 6.71 -34.82 -12.90
CA SER A 183 7.45 -33.89 -12.04
C SER A 183 6.54 -33.20 -11.03
N ALA A 184 5.38 -32.70 -11.48
CA ALA A 184 4.42 -32.02 -10.62
C ALA A 184 3.86 -32.93 -9.53
N GLN A 185 3.48 -34.16 -9.90
CA GLN A 185 2.95 -35.16 -8.97
C GLN A 185 4.00 -35.61 -7.93
N ARG A 186 5.27 -35.82 -8.34
CA ARG A 186 6.37 -36.13 -7.40
C ARG A 186 6.62 -35.00 -6.42
N GLU A 187 6.64 -33.75 -6.89
CA GLU A 187 6.81 -32.60 -6.02
C GLU A 187 5.61 -32.43 -5.06
N ALA A 188 4.39 -32.57 -5.57
CA ALA A 188 3.18 -32.52 -4.76
C ALA A 188 3.20 -33.57 -3.64
N GLN A 189 3.56 -34.81 -3.97
CA GLN A 189 3.71 -35.89 -3.00
C GLN A 189 4.79 -35.58 -1.96
N ALA A 190 5.94 -35.05 -2.40
CA ALA A 190 7.06 -34.77 -1.50
C ALA A 190 6.78 -33.61 -0.53
N TYR A 191 6.11 -32.54 -0.99
CA TYR A 191 5.88 -31.35 -0.18
C TYR A 191 4.56 -31.38 0.61
N PHE A 192 3.51 -32.02 0.05
CA PHE A 192 2.16 -31.96 0.59
C PHE A 192 1.61 -33.34 1.01
N GLY A 193 2.38 -34.41 0.78
CA GLY A 193 1.96 -35.79 1.10
C GLY A 193 0.86 -36.34 0.20
N ARG A 194 0.50 -35.63 -0.88
CA ARG A 194 -0.58 -35.97 -1.83
C ARG A 194 -0.17 -35.56 -3.23
N SER A 195 -0.42 -36.43 -4.21
CA SER A 195 0.04 -36.26 -5.59
C SER A 195 -0.98 -35.60 -6.52
N GLU A 196 -2.20 -35.31 -6.04
CA GLU A 196 -3.26 -34.75 -6.87
C GLU A 196 -2.87 -33.40 -7.45
N CYS A 197 -2.97 -33.26 -8.77
CA CYS A 197 -2.69 -32.06 -9.51
C CYS A 197 -3.89 -31.67 -10.39
N TYR A 198 -4.10 -30.38 -10.57
CA TYR A 198 -5.03 -29.77 -11.50
C TYR A 198 -4.28 -29.07 -12.62
N MET A 199 -4.95 -28.76 -13.71
CA MET A 199 -4.37 -27.93 -14.76
C MET A 199 -5.24 -26.73 -15.07
N GLU A 200 -4.57 -25.68 -15.55
CA GLU A 200 -5.20 -24.47 -16.07
C GLU A 200 -4.36 -23.88 -17.21
N ARG A 201 -4.98 -23.05 -18.04
CA ARG A 201 -4.24 -22.26 -19.04
C ARG A 201 -3.19 -21.41 -18.32
N TYR A 202 -1.94 -21.43 -18.80
CA TYR A 202 -0.89 -20.60 -18.22
C TYR A 202 -0.85 -19.26 -18.93
N LEU A 203 -1.14 -18.19 -18.18
CA LEU A 203 -1.03 -16.83 -18.67
C LEU A 203 0.45 -16.40 -18.57
N THR A 204 1.05 -16.06 -19.71
CA THR A 204 2.48 -15.75 -19.81
C THR A 204 2.82 -14.34 -19.30
N ARG A 205 2.02 -13.35 -19.65
CA ARG A 205 2.18 -11.95 -19.29
C ARG A 205 0.86 -11.33 -18.79
N PRO A 206 0.22 -11.93 -17.78
CA PRO A 206 -1.06 -11.39 -17.30
C PRO A 206 -0.84 -10.05 -16.62
N ARG A 207 -1.82 -9.17 -16.80
CA ARG A 207 -1.97 -7.97 -15.99
C ARG A 207 -2.98 -8.24 -14.88
N HIS A 208 -2.72 -7.66 -13.72
CA HIS A 208 -3.64 -7.66 -12.60
C HIS A 208 -4.50 -6.40 -12.70
N VAL A 209 -5.70 -6.57 -13.18
CA VAL A 209 -6.69 -5.50 -13.28
C VAL A 209 -7.84 -5.80 -12.34
N GLU A 210 -8.24 -4.83 -11.56
CA GLU A 210 -9.26 -5.01 -10.53
C GLU A 210 -10.35 -3.96 -10.64
N LEU A 211 -11.56 -4.31 -10.20
CA LEU A 211 -12.74 -3.46 -10.26
C LEU A 211 -13.18 -3.08 -8.85
N GLN A 212 -13.23 -1.78 -8.58
CA GLN A 212 -13.87 -1.27 -7.37
C GLN A 212 -15.38 -1.38 -7.51
N VAL A 213 -15.99 -2.29 -6.77
CA VAL A 213 -17.45 -2.45 -6.73
C VAL A 213 -18.01 -1.87 -5.44
N PHE A 214 -19.27 -1.44 -5.51
CA PHE A 214 -20.02 -0.97 -4.36
C PHE A 214 -21.46 -1.46 -4.47
N CYS A 215 -21.98 -2.07 -3.40
CA CYS A 215 -23.34 -2.57 -3.34
C CYS A 215 -24.06 -2.01 -2.09
N ASP A 216 -25.39 -1.85 -2.17
CA ASP A 216 -26.22 -1.47 -1.03
C ASP A 216 -27.16 -2.61 -0.58
N THR A 217 -27.85 -2.39 0.54
CA THR A 217 -28.80 -3.36 1.10
C THR A 217 -30.09 -3.48 0.30
N GLN A 218 -30.31 -2.62 -0.72
CA GLN A 218 -31.49 -2.63 -1.59
C GLN A 218 -31.26 -3.46 -2.86
N GLY A 219 -30.06 -4.03 -3.02
CA GLY A 219 -29.68 -4.84 -4.18
C GLY A 219 -29.15 -4.03 -5.36
N ASN A 220 -28.86 -2.74 -5.17
CA ASN A 220 -28.15 -1.95 -6.17
C ASN A 220 -26.65 -2.26 -6.09
N GLY A 221 -26.02 -2.36 -7.25
CA GLY A 221 -24.57 -2.55 -7.36
C GLY A 221 -24.00 -1.76 -8.53
N VAL A 222 -22.83 -1.16 -8.32
CA VAL A 222 -22.09 -0.42 -9.34
C VAL A 222 -20.61 -0.79 -9.31
N TYR A 223 -19.94 -0.63 -10.45
CA TYR A 223 -18.47 -0.55 -10.48
C TYR A 223 -18.05 0.92 -10.65
N ILE A 224 -17.09 1.36 -9.84
CA ILE A 224 -16.66 2.76 -9.82
C ILE A 224 -15.57 2.98 -10.86
N SER A 225 -14.52 2.18 -10.80
CA SER A 225 -13.38 2.22 -11.72
C SER A 225 -12.60 0.92 -11.68
N ASP A 226 -11.75 0.77 -12.67
CA ASP A 226 -10.71 -0.25 -12.72
C ASP A 226 -9.38 0.35 -12.22
N ARG A 227 -8.51 -0.53 -11.69
CA ARG A 227 -7.13 -0.25 -11.31
C ARG A 227 -6.20 -1.26 -11.94
N ASP A 228 -5.02 -0.84 -12.33
CA ASP A 228 -3.91 -1.73 -12.66
C ASP A 228 -3.01 -1.90 -11.44
N CYS A 229 -2.80 -3.13 -11.03
CA CYS A 229 -1.94 -3.52 -9.91
C CYS A 229 -0.84 -4.49 -10.35
N SER A 230 -0.48 -4.48 -11.63
CA SER A 230 0.49 -5.40 -12.21
C SER A 230 1.92 -5.13 -11.77
N THR A 231 2.23 -3.89 -11.36
CA THR A 231 3.56 -3.56 -10.82
C THR A 231 3.67 -4.07 -9.39
N GLN A 232 4.04 -5.33 -9.28
CA GLN A 232 4.11 -6.07 -8.02
C GLN A 232 5.34 -6.95 -7.95
N ARG A 233 5.71 -7.37 -6.75
CA ARG A 233 6.78 -8.31 -6.49
C ARG A 233 6.31 -9.35 -5.47
N ARG A 234 6.42 -10.65 -5.81
CA ARG A 234 5.94 -11.76 -4.98
C ARG A 234 4.51 -11.54 -4.48
N HIS A 235 3.63 -11.10 -5.38
CA HIS A 235 2.24 -10.73 -5.11
C HIS A 235 2.04 -9.52 -4.18
N GLN A 236 3.11 -8.80 -3.83
CA GLN A 236 3.01 -7.54 -3.10
C GLN A 236 3.02 -6.39 -4.12
N LYS A 237 1.92 -5.65 -4.17
CA LYS A 237 1.74 -4.49 -5.04
C LYS A 237 2.71 -3.38 -4.63
N LEU A 238 3.32 -2.71 -5.60
CA LEU A 238 4.30 -1.63 -5.41
C LEU A 238 3.79 -0.30 -5.95
N ILE A 239 3.25 -0.33 -7.18
CA ILE A 239 2.68 0.82 -7.88
C ILE A 239 1.32 0.41 -8.42
N GLU A 240 0.32 1.20 -8.14
CA GLU A 240 -1.05 1.04 -8.63
C GLU A 240 -1.49 2.27 -9.39
N GLU A 241 -2.31 2.11 -10.42
CA GLU A 241 -2.82 3.21 -11.22
C GLU A 241 -4.28 3.04 -11.63
N ALA A 242 -4.98 4.15 -11.78
CA ALA A 242 -6.36 4.21 -12.25
C ALA A 242 -6.56 5.36 -13.26
N PRO A 243 -7.33 5.12 -14.33
CA PRO A 243 -7.83 3.81 -14.79
C PRO A 243 -6.67 2.93 -15.29
N ALA A 244 -6.88 1.60 -15.38
CA ALA A 244 -5.88 0.69 -15.94
C ALA A 244 -5.55 1.10 -17.39
N PRO A 245 -4.26 1.35 -17.72
CA PRO A 245 -3.89 1.84 -19.04
C PRO A 245 -4.03 0.74 -20.11
N ALA A 246 -4.20 1.12 -21.37
CA ALA A 246 -4.27 0.22 -22.52
C ALA A 246 -5.35 -0.88 -22.42
N ILE A 247 -6.43 -0.66 -21.67
CA ILE A 247 -7.63 -1.49 -21.66
C ILE A 247 -8.69 -0.82 -22.56
N PRO A 248 -9.22 -1.50 -23.58
CA PRO A 248 -10.30 -0.95 -24.41
C PRO A 248 -11.55 -0.66 -23.57
N ASP A 249 -12.25 0.43 -23.85
CA ASP A 249 -13.42 0.84 -23.07
C ASP A 249 -14.52 -0.22 -23.03
N ALA A 250 -14.76 -0.93 -24.14
CA ALA A 250 -15.73 -2.03 -24.18
C ALA A 250 -15.33 -3.17 -23.23
N THR A 251 -14.04 -3.50 -23.15
CA THR A 251 -13.53 -4.51 -22.21
C THR A 251 -13.66 -4.03 -20.77
N ARG A 252 -13.35 -2.77 -20.50
CA ARG A 252 -13.50 -2.15 -19.18
C ARG A 252 -14.94 -2.21 -18.68
N VAL A 253 -15.90 -1.90 -19.55
CA VAL A 253 -17.34 -2.02 -19.24
C VAL A 253 -17.70 -3.47 -18.94
N ALA A 254 -17.28 -4.42 -19.79
CA ALA A 254 -17.57 -5.84 -19.58
C ALA A 254 -16.99 -6.38 -18.27
N MET A 255 -15.76 -5.98 -17.94
CA MET A 255 -15.11 -6.33 -16.65
C MET A 255 -15.90 -5.74 -15.48
N GLY A 256 -16.30 -4.46 -15.57
CA GLY A 256 -17.09 -3.79 -14.53
C GLY A 256 -18.42 -4.48 -14.27
N GLU A 257 -19.19 -4.76 -15.33
CA GLU A 257 -20.46 -5.48 -15.23
C GLU A 257 -20.28 -6.89 -14.67
N ALA A 258 -19.21 -7.59 -15.06
CA ALA A 258 -18.88 -8.91 -14.51
C ALA A 258 -18.59 -8.82 -13.01
N GLY A 259 -17.80 -7.82 -12.58
CA GLY A 259 -17.53 -7.58 -11.16
C GLY A 259 -18.78 -7.34 -10.32
N VAL A 260 -19.70 -6.51 -10.82
CA VAL A 260 -21.00 -6.27 -10.15
C VAL A 260 -21.84 -7.56 -10.06
N LYS A 261 -21.90 -8.35 -11.15
CA LYS A 261 -22.63 -9.62 -11.14
C LYS A 261 -22.09 -10.59 -10.10
N VAL A 262 -20.76 -10.70 -9.96
CA VAL A 262 -20.12 -11.55 -8.94
C VAL A 262 -20.49 -11.08 -7.53
N ALA A 263 -20.40 -9.78 -7.26
CA ALA A 263 -20.73 -9.21 -5.96
C ALA A 263 -22.20 -9.46 -5.60
N LEU A 264 -23.14 -9.16 -6.49
CA LEU A 264 -24.57 -9.36 -6.24
C LEU A 264 -24.93 -10.84 -6.09
N ALA A 265 -24.24 -11.75 -6.79
CA ALA A 265 -24.51 -13.19 -6.71
C ALA A 265 -24.20 -13.80 -5.33
N CYS A 266 -23.39 -13.16 -4.50
CA CYS A 266 -23.09 -13.58 -3.12
C CYS A 266 -23.78 -12.70 -2.06
N GLY A 267 -24.71 -11.82 -2.45
CA GLY A 267 -25.38 -10.91 -1.52
C GLY A 267 -24.46 -9.86 -0.90
N TYR A 268 -23.45 -9.43 -1.67
CA TYR A 268 -22.47 -8.45 -1.21
C TYR A 268 -23.09 -7.09 -0.93
N VAL A 269 -22.64 -6.46 0.14
CA VAL A 269 -23.00 -5.08 0.53
C VAL A 269 -21.71 -4.33 0.87
N ASN A 270 -21.66 -3.03 0.64
CA ASN A 270 -20.55 -2.14 0.89
C ASN A 270 -19.44 -2.22 -0.18
N ALA A 271 -18.25 -1.68 0.13
CA ALA A 271 -17.12 -1.65 -0.79
C ALA A 271 -16.46 -3.02 -0.92
N GLY A 272 -16.20 -3.44 -2.14
CA GLY A 272 -15.42 -4.64 -2.44
C GLY A 272 -14.60 -4.46 -3.70
N THR A 273 -13.65 -5.35 -3.92
CA THR A 273 -12.82 -5.33 -5.11
C THR A 273 -12.79 -6.69 -5.77
N VAL A 274 -13.15 -6.74 -7.04
CA VAL A 274 -13.08 -7.96 -7.86
C VAL A 274 -11.78 -7.92 -8.65
N GLU A 275 -10.87 -8.82 -8.32
CA GLU A 275 -9.57 -8.96 -8.98
C GLU A 275 -9.68 -9.87 -10.21
N MET A 276 -9.08 -9.45 -11.31
CA MET A 276 -9.09 -10.16 -12.58
C MET A 276 -7.69 -10.22 -13.19
N LEU A 277 -7.41 -11.30 -13.90
CA LEU A 277 -6.24 -11.41 -14.78
C LEU A 277 -6.67 -11.00 -16.18
N TYR A 278 -5.94 -10.08 -16.79
CA TYR A 278 -6.18 -9.60 -18.15
C TYR A 278 -4.97 -9.93 -19.03
N GLN A 279 -5.22 -10.57 -20.18
CA GLN A 279 -4.20 -10.82 -21.19
C GLN A 279 -4.86 -10.95 -22.57
N ASP A 280 -4.26 -10.31 -23.58
CA ASP A 280 -4.63 -10.46 -25.00
C ASP A 280 -6.13 -10.15 -25.31
N GLY A 281 -6.73 -9.21 -24.59
CA GLY A 281 -8.13 -8.84 -24.76
C GLY A 281 -9.13 -9.66 -23.94
N GLU A 282 -8.67 -10.72 -23.29
CA GLU A 282 -9.46 -11.59 -22.43
C GLU A 282 -9.23 -11.26 -20.96
N PHE A 283 -10.27 -11.44 -20.13
CA PHE A 283 -10.17 -11.28 -18.68
C PHE A 283 -10.79 -12.46 -17.94
N TYR A 284 -10.23 -12.76 -16.78
CA TYR A 284 -10.59 -13.92 -15.98
C TYR A 284 -10.72 -13.55 -14.52
N PHE A 285 -11.79 -13.98 -13.88
CA PHE A 285 -11.97 -13.81 -12.44
C PHE A 285 -10.84 -14.52 -11.69
N LEU A 286 -10.23 -13.80 -10.74
CA LEU A 286 -9.20 -14.33 -9.87
C LEU A 286 -9.77 -14.56 -8.46
N GLU A 287 -10.19 -13.48 -7.81
CA GLU A 287 -10.77 -13.49 -6.47
C GLU A 287 -11.54 -12.18 -6.19
N MET A 288 -12.23 -12.12 -5.07
CA MET A 288 -12.86 -10.91 -4.58
C MET A 288 -12.38 -10.61 -3.17
N ASN A 289 -11.80 -9.42 -2.98
CA ASN A 289 -11.47 -8.91 -1.65
C ASN A 289 -12.69 -8.25 -1.03
N THR A 290 -13.09 -8.76 0.14
CA THR A 290 -14.32 -8.36 0.83
C THR A 290 -14.11 -7.17 1.76
N ARG A 291 -13.37 -6.17 1.28
CA ARG A 291 -12.95 -4.99 2.05
C ARG A 291 -12.55 -3.83 1.13
N LEU A 292 -12.35 -2.68 1.73
CA LEU A 292 -11.62 -1.60 1.07
C LEU A 292 -10.15 -2.02 0.88
N GLN A 293 -9.55 -1.71 -0.26
CA GLN A 293 -8.14 -2.01 -0.53
C GLN A 293 -7.21 -0.84 -0.22
N VAL A 294 -5.90 -1.12 -0.12
CA VAL A 294 -4.85 -0.11 0.11
C VAL A 294 -4.94 0.98 -0.95
N GLU A 295 -5.06 0.58 -2.20
CA GLU A 295 -5.04 1.38 -3.43
C GLU A 295 -6.37 2.06 -3.80
N HIS A 296 -7.36 2.07 -2.89
CA HIS A 296 -8.63 2.78 -3.12
C HIS A 296 -8.45 4.26 -3.47
N CYS A 297 -7.35 4.83 -3.03
CA CYS A 297 -7.05 6.26 -3.21
C CYS A 297 -6.95 6.67 -4.68
N VAL A 298 -6.41 5.81 -5.58
CA VAL A 298 -6.34 6.17 -7.01
C VAL A 298 -7.73 6.23 -7.65
N THR A 299 -8.67 5.41 -7.17
CA THR A 299 -10.07 5.49 -7.60
C THR A 299 -10.73 6.77 -7.10
N GLU A 300 -10.49 7.16 -5.86
CA GLU A 300 -10.99 8.42 -5.28
C GLU A 300 -10.51 9.63 -6.05
N GLU A 301 -9.21 9.68 -6.40
CA GLU A 301 -8.61 10.82 -7.12
C GLU A 301 -9.21 11.03 -8.52
N ILE A 302 -9.55 9.96 -9.25
CA ILE A 302 -10.12 10.09 -10.59
C ILE A 302 -11.63 10.28 -10.60
N THR A 303 -12.33 10.02 -9.49
CA THR A 303 -13.79 10.10 -9.40
C THR A 303 -14.29 11.18 -8.45
N SER A 304 -13.43 11.72 -7.60
CA SER A 304 -13.79 12.66 -6.52
C SER A 304 -14.81 12.08 -5.53
N LEU A 305 -14.90 10.75 -5.41
CA LEU A 305 -15.71 10.06 -4.40
C LEU A 305 -14.85 9.76 -3.18
N ASP A 306 -15.36 10.00 -1.99
CA ASP A 306 -14.78 9.47 -0.74
C ASP A 306 -15.40 8.09 -0.47
N LEU A 307 -14.64 7.03 -0.77
CA LEU A 307 -15.13 5.66 -0.64
C LEU A 307 -15.36 5.24 0.82
N VAL A 308 -14.64 5.84 1.76
CA VAL A 308 -14.88 5.61 3.20
C VAL A 308 -16.19 6.25 3.64
N ALA A 309 -16.50 7.46 3.15
CA ALA A 309 -17.80 8.08 3.41
C ALA A 309 -18.95 7.23 2.87
N GLU A 310 -18.81 6.70 1.65
CA GLU A 310 -19.79 5.79 1.06
C GLU A 310 -19.95 4.50 1.88
N GLN A 311 -18.84 3.93 2.39
CA GLN A 311 -18.91 2.76 3.26
C GLN A 311 -19.74 3.03 4.52
N ILE A 312 -19.54 4.20 5.14
CA ILE A 312 -20.28 4.61 6.35
C ILE A 312 -21.76 4.83 6.04
N HIS A 313 -22.09 5.49 4.93
CA HIS A 313 -23.49 5.71 4.51
C HIS A 313 -24.23 4.41 4.23
N VAL A 314 -23.64 3.51 3.46
CA VAL A 314 -24.24 2.21 3.17
C VAL A 314 -24.42 1.38 4.45
N ALA A 315 -23.42 1.38 5.34
CA ALA A 315 -23.51 0.69 6.63
C ALA A 315 -24.59 1.29 7.56
N ALA A 316 -24.88 2.57 7.43
CA ALA A 316 -25.99 3.23 8.13
C ALA A 316 -27.37 2.88 7.53
N GLY A 317 -27.43 2.07 6.48
CA GLY A 317 -28.66 1.65 5.80
C GLY A 317 -29.14 2.60 4.70
N GLU A 318 -28.31 3.57 4.31
CA GLU A 318 -28.61 4.47 3.20
C GLU A 318 -28.37 3.76 1.86
N PRO A 319 -29.15 4.06 0.80
CA PRO A 319 -28.86 3.58 -0.54
C PRO A 319 -27.60 4.24 -1.09
N LEU A 320 -27.03 3.64 -2.16
CA LEU A 320 -25.93 4.27 -2.91
C LEU A 320 -26.35 5.67 -3.38
N ARG A 321 -25.49 6.66 -3.15
CA ARG A 321 -25.73 8.07 -3.51
C ARG A 321 -25.41 8.40 -4.97
N PHE A 322 -24.96 7.41 -5.72
CA PHE A 322 -24.61 7.51 -7.13
C PHE A 322 -25.11 6.28 -7.90
N THR A 323 -25.29 6.45 -9.19
CA THR A 323 -25.65 5.41 -10.13
C THR A 323 -24.49 5.13 -11.08
N GLN A 324 -24.53 4.00 -11.80
CA GLN A 324 -23.48 3.68 -12.78
C GLN A 324 -23.25 4.80 -13.80
N THR A 325 -24.31 5.48 -14.21
CA THR A 325 -24.26 6.55 -15.22
C THR A 325 -23.82 7.91 -14.67
N SER A 326 -23.87 8.11 -13.35
CA SER A 326 -23.44 9.37 -12.71
C SER A 326 -21.97 9.36 -12.29
N ILE A 327 -21.30 8.21 -12.34
CA ILE A 327 -19.89 8.10 -11.99
C ILE A 327 -19.04 8.68 -13.14
N GLU A 328 -18.42 9.82 -12.90
CA GLU A 328 -17.47 10.44 -13.81
C GLU A 328 -16.04 10.04 -13.43
N ARG A 329 -15.23 9.73 -14.45
CA ARG A 329 -13.80 9.46 -14.30
C ARG A 329 -13.01 10.53 -15.02
N ARG A 330 -12.07 11.17 -14.35
CA ARG A 330 -11.29 12.29 -14.89
C ARG A 330 -9.81 12.11 -14.63
N GLY A 331 -9.03 12.24 -15.69
CA GLY A 331 -7.57 12.17 -15.60
C GLY A 331 -7.04 10.78 -15.30
N HIS A 332 -5.88 10.76 -14.65
CA HIS A 332 -5.16 9.55 -14.28
C HIS A 332 -4.51 9.71 -12.91
N SER A 333 -4.56 8.68 -12.10
CA SER A 333 -3.95 8.66 -10.77
C SER A 333 -2.98 7.50 -10.63
N ILE A 334 -1.87 7.73 -9.93
CA ILE A 334 -0.86 6.74 -9.62
C ILE A 334 -0.61 6.77 -8.11
N GLU A 335 -0.54 5.60 -7.49
CA GLU A 335 -0.12 5.39 -6.11
C GLU A 335 1.22 4.67 -6.07
N CYS A 336 2.11 5.11 -5.18
CA CYS A 336 3.33 4.38 -4.82
C CYS A 336 3.28 4.05 -3.33
N ARG A 337 3.41 2.77 -2.98
CA ARG A 337 3.50 2.33 -1.58
C ARG A 337 4.89 2.63 -1.03
N ILE A 338 4.97 3.53 -0.07
CA ILE A 338 6.24 3.88 0.57
C ILE A 338 6.42 2.96 1.78
N ASN A 339 7.13 1.86 1.56
CA ASN A 339 7.44 0.85 2.57
C ASN A 339 8.83 1.06 3.15
N ALA A 340 9.01 0.71 4.42
CA ALA A 340 10.33 0.63 5.06
C ALA A 340 11.03 -0.67 4.66
N GLU A 341 11.57 -0.67 3.44
CA GLU A 341 12.26 -1.80 2.79
C GLU A 341 13.51 -1.33 2.05
N ASP A 342 14.52 -2.20 1.93
CA ASP A 342 15.73 -1.94 1.16
C ASP A 342 15.67 -2.65 -0.21
N PRO A 343 15.32 -1.94 -1.30
CA PRO A 343 15.24 -2.54 -2.64
C PRO A 343 16.58 -3.13 -3.12
N ALA A 344 17.71 -2.52 -2.73
CA ALA A 344 19.05 -3.01 -3.06
C ALA A 344 19.36 -4.35 -2.40
N LYS A 345 18.64 -4.70 -1.33
CA LYS A 345 18.75 -5.98 -0.61
C LYS A 345 17.49 -6.83 -0.78
N LYS A 346 16.96 -6.87 -2.00
CA LYS A 346 15.78 -7.69 -2.34
C LYS A 346 14.54 -7.34 -1.49
N PHE A 347 14.34 -6.06 -1.19
CA PHE A 347 13.24 -5.54 -0.38
C PHE A 347 13.20 -6.14 1.04
N LEU A 348 14.37 -6.33 1.66
CA LEU A 348 14.40 -6.71 3.07
C LEU A 348 13.78 -5.59 3.92
N PRO A 349 12.94 -5.93 4.92
CA PRO A 349 12.40 -4.96 5.85
C PRO A 349 13.48 -4.13 6.53
N SER A 350 13.22 -2.84 6.71
CA SER A 350 14.10 -1.88 7.35
C SER A 350 13.41 -1.21 8.55
N PRO A 351 13.11 -1.97 9.63
CA PRO A 351 12.52 -1.38 10.82
C PRO A 351 13.48 -0.37 11.46
N GLY A 352 12.95 0.62 12.15
CA GLY A 352 13.75 1.64 12.80
C GLY A 352 12.97 2.93 13.06
N THR A 353 13.66 3.91 13.65
CA THR A 353 13.07 5.23 13.94
C THR A 353 13.25 6.17 12.77
N ILE A 354 12.16 6.82 12.36
CA ILE A 354 12.17 7.86 11.33
C ILE A 354 12.83 9.11 11.91
N THR A 355 14.01 9.45 11.44
CA THR A 355 14.76 10.63 11.90
C THR A 355 14.42 11.89 11.12
N ARG A 356 13.87 11.73 9.91
CA ARG A 356 13.47 12.81 9.02
C ARG A 356 12.26 12.36 8.22
N LEU A 357 11.21 13.19 8.14
CA LEU A 357 10.07 12.98 7.27
C LEU A 357 9.62 14.31 6.66
N ARG A 358 9.95 14.51 5.39
CA ARG A 358 9.44 15.64 4.62
C ARG A 358 8.63 15.11 3.45
N VAL A 359 7.33 15.33 3.51
CA VAL A 359 6.36 14.83 2.55
C VAL A 359 6.25 15.81 1.37
N PRO A 360 6.24 15.33 0.11
CA PRO A 360 6.01 16.20 -1.05
C PRO A 360 4.61 16.81 -1.04
N SER A 361 4.45 17.92 -1.71
CA SER A 361 3.19 18.64 -1.80
C SER A 361 2.98 19.27 -3.18
N GLY A 362 1.94 20.08 -3.31
CA GLY A 362 1.59 20.79 -4.54
C GLY A 362 0.37 20.21 -5.25
N PRO A 363 -0.05 20.80 -6.39
CA PRO A 363 -1.27 20.41 -7.09
C PRO A 363 -1.27 18.92 -7.47
N GLY A 364 -2.36 18.19 -7.12
CA GLY A 364 -2.52 16.78 -7.45
C GLY A 364 -1.52 15.86 -6.75
N VAL A 365 -1.07 16.20 -5.54
CA VAL A 365 -0.24 15.34 -4.68
C VAL A 365 -0.98 15.11 -3.38
N ARG A 366 -1.21 13.84 -3.04
CA ARG A 366 -1.84 13.36 -1.80
C ARG A 366 -0.90 12.45 -1.05
N TRP A 367 -0.87 12.56 0.25
CA TRP A 367 -0.15 11.67 1.15
C TRP A 367 -1.08 11.10 2.21
N ASP A 368 -1.23 9.78 2.20
CA ASP A 368 -1.91 9.05 3.26
C ASP A 368 -0.84 8.34 4.09
N GLY A 369 -0.43 8.96 5.20
CA GLY A 369 0.67 8.49 6.04
C GLY A 369 0.21 8.08 7.44
N GLY A 370 0.89 7.08 7.99
CA GLY A 370 0.64 6.55 9.32
C GLY A 370 1.73 6.86 10.34
N TYR A 371 2.77 7.61 9.95
CA TYR A 371 3.95 7.89 10.77
C TYR A 371 4.36 9.36 10.67
N ALA A 372 5.08 9.83 11.67
CA ALA A 372 5.70 11.15 11.75
C ALA A 372 7.21 11.03 12.06
N GLU A 373 7.94 12.15 12.04
CA GLU A 373 9.31 12.18 12.57
C GLU A 373 9.33 11.71 14.02
N ARG A 374 10.31 10.89 14.38
CA ARG A 374 10.52 10.20 15.66
C ARG A 374 9.63 9.00 15.93
N ASP A 375 8.66 8.70 15.09
CA ASP A 375 7.92 7.44 15.19
C ASP A 375 8.82 6.26 14.81
N THR A 376 8.58 5.10 15.40
CA THR A 376 9.37 3.88 15.16
C THR A 376 8.55 2.86 14.38
N ILE A 377 9.10 2.38 13.26
CA ILE A 377 8.54 1.30 12.47
C ILE A 377 8.94 -0.02 13.12
N SER A 378 7.94 -0.73 13.63
CA SER A 378 8.11 -2.00 14.33
C SER A 378 8.32 -3.17 13.34
N GLN A 379 9.03 -4.20 13.79
CA GLN A 379 9.13 -5.47 13.05
C GLN A 379 7.88 -6.38 13.19
N TYR A 380 6.94 -6.03 14.06
CA TYR A 380 5.77 -6.86 14.38
C TYR A 380 4.55 -6.60 13.50
N TYR A 381 4.57 -5.53 12.73
CA TYR A 381 3.47 -5.10 11.86
C TYR A 381 3.97 -4.86 10.44
N ASP A 382 3.03 -4.56 9.55
CA ASP A 382 3.31 -4.10 8.20
C ASP A 382 4.27 -2.90 8.21
N ASN A 383 5.17 -2.85 7.24
CA ASN A 383 6.20 -1.82 7.12
C ASN A 383 5.77 -0.64 6.23
N LEU A 384 4.49 -0.53 5.88
CA LEU A 384 3.94 0.58 5.10
C LEU A 384 3.99 1.88 5.91
N ILE A 385 4.82 2.83 5.46
CA ILE A 385 4.92 4.17 6.05
C ILE A 385 3.71 5.00 5.63
N GLY A 386 3.32 4.88 4.37
CA GLY A 386 2.17 5.55 3.80
C GLY A 386 2.13 5.40 2.28
N LYS A 387 1.12 6.03 1.68
CA LYS A 387 0.85 6.00 0.24
C LYS A 387 1.04 7.38 -0.35
N LEU A 388 1.93 7.49 -1.33
CA LEU A 388 2.06 8.68 -2.14
C LEU A 388 1.18 8.52 -3.36
N VAL A 389 0.18 9.38 -3.49
CA VAL A 389 -0.79 9.34 -4.58
C VAL A 389 -0.71 10.64 -5.38
N VAL A 390 -0.71 10.54 -6.68
CA VAL A 390 -0.77 11.72 -7.56
C VAL A 390 -1.93 11.60 -8.54
N TRP A 391 -2.48 12.75 -8.89
CA TRP A 391 -3.46 12.89 -9.95
C TRP A 391 -2.97 13.87 -11.02
N ALA A 392 -3.25 13.58 -12.28
CA ALA A 392 -3.00 14.50 -13.40
C ALA A 392 -4.06 14.32 -14.50
N PRO A 393 -4.17 15.29 -15.47
CA PRO A 393 -5.13 15.18 -16.56
C PRO A 393 -4.95 13.95 -17.47
N ASP A 394 -3.73 13.43 -17.56
CA ASP A 394 -3.39 12.22 -18.33
C ASP A 394 -2.27 11.44 -17.65
N ARG A 395 -2.00 10.23 -18.15
CA ARG A 395 -1.04 9.28 -17.57
C ARG A 395 0.40 9.78 -17.62
N ASP A 396 0.83 10.40 -18.73
CA ASP A 396 2.21 10.88 -18.85
C ASP A 396 2.49 12.00 -17.86
N GLN A 397 1.54 12.89 -17.66
CA GLN A 397 1.62 13.93 -16.65
C GLN A 397 1.56 13.36 -15.23
N ALA A 398 0.80 12.27 -14.98
CA ALA A 398 0.77 11.58 -13.70
C ALA A 398 2.13 10.95 -13.39
N ILE A 399 2.76 10.26 -14.35
CA ILE A 399 4.12 9.71 -14.21
C ILE A 399 5.13 10.83 -13.91
N ALA A 400 5.10 11.92 -14.67
CA ALA A 400 6.01 13.06 -14.44
C ALA A 400 5.81 13.68 -13.05
N ARG A 401 4.56 13.81 -12.61
CA ARG A 401 4.20 14.32 -11.27
C ARG A 401 4.66 13.40 -10.16
N MET A 402 4.50 12.08 -10.33
CA MET A 402 4.97 11.10 -9.36
C MET A 402 6.49 11.13 -9.23
N LEU A 403 7.22 11.18 -10.34
CA LEU A 403 8.68 11.29 -10.32
C LEU A 403 9.16 12.57 -9.62
N ARG A 404 8.51 13.73 -9.88
CA ARG A 404 8.79 14.97 -9.17
C ARG A 404 8.51 14.82 -7.67
N ALA A 405 7.33 14.29 -7.30
CA ALA A 405 6.96 14.13 -5.90
C ALA A 405 7.91 13.18 -5.15
N LEU A 406 8.32 12.05 -5.77
CA LEU A 406 9.32 11.14 -5.19
C LEU A 406 10.69 11.81 -5.01
N SER A 407 11.08 12.75 -5.91
CA SER A 407 12.35 13.48 -5.79
C SER A 407 12.36 14.50 -4.65
N GLU A 408 11.20 15.00 -4.24
CA GLU A 408 11.03 15.93 -3.12
C GLU A 408 10.85 15.22 -1.78
N PHE A 409 10.68 13.89 -1.77
CA PHE A 409 10.38 13.11 -0.59
C PHE A 409 11.66 12.79 0.19
N GLU A 410 11.76 13.24 1.44
CA GLU A 410 12.88 12.97 2.33
C GLU A 410 12.43 12.07 3.49
N ILE A 411 12.97 10.87 3.57
CA ILE A 411 12.82 9.96 4.71
C ILE A 411 14.19 9.54 5.19
N GLY A 412 14.48 9.83 6.47
CA GLY A 412 15.72 9.44 7.14
C GLY A 412 15.49 8.40 8.22
N GLY A 413 16.55 7.66 8.58
CA GLY A 413 16.52 6.65 9.64
C GLY A 413 16.20 5.23 9.19
N VAL A 414 15.48 5.08 8.08
CA VAL A 414 15.10 3.78 7.48
C VAL A 414 15.37 3.78 5.98
N LYS A 415 15.50 2.59 5.38
CA LYS A 415 15.49 2.43 3.92
C LYS A 415 14.04 2.34 3.44
N THR A 416 13.80 2.82 2.21
CA THR A 416 12.45 2.86 1.65
C THR A 416 12.40 2.37 0.22
N THR A 417 11.20 2.05 -0.27
CA THR A 417 10.90 1.64 -1.65
C THR A 417 11.04 2.77 -2.68
N ILE A 418 11.27 4.02 -2.27
CA ILE A 418 11.36 5.19 -3.17
C ILE A 418 12.32 4.97 -4.36
N PRO A 419 13.56 4.46 -4.17
CA PRO A 419 14.47 4.23 -5.29
C PRO A 419 13.92 3.24 -6.33
N ALA A 420 13.22 2.19 -5.89
CA ALA A 420 12.60 1.24 -6.79
C ALA A 420 11.47 1.89 -7.59
N HIS A 421 10.61 2.69 -6.95
CA HIS A 421 9.53 3.40 -7.65
C HIS A 421 10.06 4.33 -8.74
N VAL A 422 11.10 5.10 -8.46
CA VAL A 422 11.75 5.97 -9.45
C VAL A 422 12.27 5.17 -10.64
N ALA A 423 12.97 4.06 -10.38
CA ALA A 423 13.50 3.21 -11.44
C ALA A 423 12.38 2.58 -12.29
N LEU A 424 11.35 2.02 -11.66
CA LEU A 424 10.22 1.36 -12.35
C LEU A 424 9.44 2.34 -13.23
N LEU A 425 9.10 3.52 -12.72
CA LEU A 425 8.35 4.56 -13.45
C LEU A 425 9.10 5.11 -14.68
N GLN A 426 10.42 4.96 -14.72
CA GLN A 426 11.24 5.43 -15.83
C GLN A 426 11.42 4.41 -16.95
N THR A 427 11.05 3.14 -16.73
CA THR A 427 11.19 2.08 -17.75
C THR A 427 10.22 2.28 -18.91
N ALA A 428 10.61 1.77 -20.09
CA ALA A 428 9.74 1.75 -21.28
C ALA A 428 8.52 0.85 -21.03
N GLU A 429 8.71 -0.28 -20.36
CA GLU A 429 7.64 -1.25 -20.04
C GLU A 429 6.51 -0.62 -19.26
N PHE A 430 6.84 0.17 -18.21
CA PHE A 430 5.82 0.88 -17.44
C PHE A 430 5.18 2.00 -18.26
N ARG A 431 5.99 2.83 -18.92
CA ARG A 431 5.49 3.99 -19.73
C ARG A 431 4.55 3.57 -20.85
N GLU A 432 4.87 2.47 -21.53
CA GLU A 432 4.09 1.92 -22.65
C GLU A 432 2.99 0.93 -22.18
N ALA A 433 2.77 0.79 -20.86
CA ALA A 433 1.79 -0.13 -20.26
C ALA A 433 1.95 -1.59 -20.74
N ARG A 434 3.21 -2.04 -20.90
CA ARG A 434 3.57 -3.42 -21.30
C ARG A 434 3.99 -4.31 -20.14
N HIS A 435 4.01 -3.76 -18.93
CA HIS A 435 4.34 -4.49 -17.71
C HIS A 435 3.29 -5.56 -17.38
N SER A 436 3.72 -6.64 -16.75
CA SER A 436 2.89 -7.77 -16.29
C SER A 436 3.13 -8.04 -14.82
N THR A 437 2.35 -8.94 -14.23
CA THR A 437 2.49 -9.30 -12.81
C THR A 437 3.86 -9.89 -12.44
N LYS A 438 4.60 -10.39 -13.42
CA LYS A 438 5.94 -10.98 -13.25
C LYS A 438 7.07 -10.05 -13.66
N TRP A 439 6.75 -8.94 -14.32
CA TRP A 439 7.74 -8.05 -14.92
C TRP A 439 8.83 -7.58 -13.96
N VAL A 440 8.47 -7.17 -12.75
CA VAL A 440 9.45 -6.68 -11.76
C VAL A 440 10.44 -7.78 -11.32
N GLU A 441 9.98 -9.04 -11.25
CA GLU A 441 10.81 -10.16 -10.81
C GLU A 441 11.66 -10.73 -11.94
N ASP A 442 11.11 -10.81 -13.13
CA ASP A 442 11.71 -11.54 -14.25
C ASP A 442 12.57 -10.63 -15.15
N GLU A 443 12.25 -9.35 -15.27
CA GLU A 443 12.82 -8.47 -16.29
C GLU A 443 13.56 -7.23 -15.70
N VAL A 444 13.31 -6.84 -14.43
CA VAL A 444 13.94 -5.66 -13.85
C VAL A 444 15.20 -6.04 -13.09
N ASP A 445 16.32 -5.42 -13.49
CA ASP A 445 17.57 -5.60 -12.75
C ASP A 445 17.52 -4.85 -11.41
N ALA A 446 17.62 -5.59 -10.31
CA ALA A 446 17.67 -5.03 -8.96
C ALA A 446 18.83 -4.03 -8.74
N ALA A 447 19.89 -4.08 -9.56
CA ALA A 447 20.98 -3.11 -9.52
C ALA A 447 20.50 -1.69 -9.91
N SER A 448 19.43 -1.58 -10.72
CA SER A 448 18.84 -0.28 -11.08
C SER A 448 18.26 0.46 -9.87
N PHE A 449 17.86 -0.25 -8.81
CA PHE A 449 17.29 0.34 -7.61
C PHE A 449 18.33 1.09 -6.73
N THR A 450 19.62 0.92 -6.99
CA THR A 450 20.70 1.57 -6.21
C THR A 450 21.14 2.91 -6.81
N SER A 451 20.90 3.13 -8.10
CA SER A 451 21.38 4.30 -8.83
C SER A 451 20.45 5.52 -8.78
N ALA A 452 19.22 5.35 -8.30
CA ALA A 452 18.23 6.41 -8.18
C ALA A 452 18.37 7.18 -6.85
N ALA A 453 19.59 7.56 -6.44
CA ALA A 453 19.70 8.70 -5.55
C ALA A 453 19.11 9.91 -6.29
N PRO A 454 18.23 10.74 -5.64
CA PRO A 454 17.81 11.98 -6.26
C PRO A 454 19.07 12.67 -6.78
N ALA A 455 19.07 13.04 -8.06
CA ALA A 455 20.16 13.83 -8.61
C ALA A 455 20.33 15.01 -7.66
N ALA A 456 21.47 15.06 -6.97
CA ALA A 456 21.82 16.27 -6.26
C ALA A 456 21.61 17.38 -7.29
N LEU A 457 20.82 18.39 -6.93
CA LEU A 457 20.67 19.56 -7.77
C LEU A 457 22.10 19.95 -8.14
N GLU A 458 22.52 19.62 -9.37
CA GLU A 458 23.73 20.19 -9.92
C GLU A 458 23.44 21.69 -9.99
N VAL A 459 23.95 22.38 -8.98
CA VAL A 459 24.00 23.83 -9.05
C VAL A 459 24.83 24.12 -10.29
N ALA A 460 24.18 24.64 -11.32
CA ALA A 460 24.88 25.04 -12.54
C ALA A 460 26.10 25.87 -12.13
N PRO A 461 27.27 25.62 -12.72
CA PRO A 461 28.43 26.43 -12.41
C PRO A 461 28.10 27.91 -12.66
N PRO A 462 28.50 28.82 -11.77
CA PRO A 462 28.23 30.25 -11.92
C PRO A 462 28.68 30.74 -13.29
N ALA A 463 27.90 31.66 -13.86
CA ALA A 463 28.21 32.25 -15.17
C ALA A 463 29.61 32.86 -15.18
N ALA A 464 30.25 32.88 -16.34
CA ALA A 464 31.67 33.21 -16.54
C ALA A 464 32.13 34.63 -16.06
N ASP A 465 31.24 35.47 -15.55
CA ASP A 465 31.50 36.82 -15.04
C ASP A 465 31.52 36.93 -13.49
N ASP A 466 31.32 35.83 -12.75
CA ASP A 466 31.48 35.83 -11.30
C ASP A 466 32.98 35.67 -10.89
N PRO A 467 33.43 36.29 -9.78
CA PRO A 467 34.80 36.15 -9.32
C PRO A 467 35.13 34.66 -9.11
N ALA A 468 36.27 34.25 -9.65
CA ALA A 468 36.75 32.86 -9.61
C ALA A 468 36.57 32.25 -8.20
N LEU A 469 35.65 31.27 -8.11
CA LEU A 469 35.41 30.54 -6.88
C LEU A 469 36.43 29.38 -6.76
N VAL A 470 37.10 29.27 -5.62
CA VAL A 470 38.00 28.17 -5.31
C VAL A 470 37.29 27.13 -4.49
N GLU A 471 37.34 25.88 -4.94
CA GLU A 471 36.83 24.73 -4.17
C GLU A 471 37.63 24.53 -2.89
N ARG A 472 36.99 24.53 -1.75
CA ARG A 472 37.60 24.18 -0.46
C ARG A 472 36.80 23.08 0.21
N THR A 473 37.47 22.09 0.74
CA THR A 473 36.88 21.05 1.57
C THR A 473 36.95 21.48 3.04
N VAL A 474 35.78 21.64 3.66
CA VAL A 474 35.65 22.07 5.06
C VAL A 474 35.07 20.91 5.88
N PRO A 475 35.71 20.50 6.99
CA PRO A 475 35.07 19.57 7.92
C PRO A 475 33.96 20.31 8.69
N VAL A 476 32.74 19.79 8.61
CA VAL A 476 31.57 20.32 9.32
C VAL A 476 31.08 19.25 10.27
N GLU A 477 30.77 19.62 11.51
CA GLU A 477 30.18 18.73 12.50
C GLU A 477 28.73 19.13 12.73
N VAL A 478 27.79 18.17 12.55
CA VAL A 478 26.37 18.34 12.81
C VAL A 478 25.97 17.20 13.73
N ASP A 479 25.42 17.53 14.89
CA ASP A 479 24.97 16.58 15.91
C ASP A 479 26.03 15.51 16.28
N GLY A 480 27.26 15.92 16.42
CA GLY A 480 28.40 15.04 16.78
C GLY A 480 28.94 14.18 15.63
N ARG A 481 28.41 14.33 14.41
CA ARG A 481 28.88 13.62 13.23
C ARG A 481 29.61 14.54 12.29
N ARG A 482 30.84 14.16 11.90
CA ARG A 482 31.69 14.93 10.98
C ARG A 482 31.37 14.59 9.52
N TYR A 483 31.25 15.65 8.72
CA TYR A 483 31.08 15.61 7.27
C TYR A 483 32.21 16.36 6.61
N SER A 484 32.61 15.91 5.42
CA SER A 484 33.50 16.62 4.53
C SER A 484 32.66 17.34 3.48
N VAL A 485 32.51 18.65 3.59
CA VAL A 485 31.66 19.46 2.71
C VAL A 485 32.57 20.26 1.76
N LYS A 486 32.29 20.15 0.46
CA LYS A 486 32.90 20.98 -0.56
C LYS A 486 32.15 22.30 -0.65
N VAL A 487 32.85 23.41 -0.49
CA VAL A 487 32.31 24.76 -0.62
C VAL A 487 33.13 25.55 -1.63
N TRP A 488 32.47 26.34 -2.46
CA TRP A 488 33.12 27.24 -3.41
C TRP A 488 33.07 28.65 -2.85
N LEU A 489 34.21 29.20 -2.55
CA LEU A 489 34.33 30.54 -1.96
C LEU A 489 35.15 31.45 -2.90
N PRO A 490 34.86 32.76 -2.93
CA PRO A 490 35.68 33.71 -3.65
C PRO A 490 37.15 33.62 -3.18
N ASP A 491 38.11 33.70 -4.12
CA ASP A 491 39.51 33.67 -3.80
C ASP A 491 39.93 34.99 -3.11
N ALA A 492 39.58 35.11 -1.84
CA ALA A 492 40.04 36.24 -0.99
C ALA A 492 41.33 35.83 -0.30
N PRO A 493 42.37 36.65 -0.34
CA PRO A 493 43.63 36.37 0.37
C PRO A 493 43.36 36.24 1.85
N VAL A 494 43.71 35.10 2.44
CA VAL A 494 43.64 34.87 3.89
C VAL A 494 44.64 35.80 4.54
N ALA A 495 44.15 36.92 5.11
CA ALA A 495 44.98 37.77 5.96
C ALA A 495 45.45 36.96 7.16
N SER A 496 46.69 36.54 7.14
CA SER A 496 47.34 35.88 8.26
C SER A 496 47.45 36.87 9.42
N ARG A 497 46.52 36.81 10.35
CA ARG A 497 46.70 37.44 11.68
C ARG A 497 47.50 36.50 12.58
N ALA A 498 48.78 36.51 12.40
CA ALA A 498 49.71 36.12 13.45
C ALA A 498 49.87 37.30 14.42
N THR A 499 49.20 37.26 15.53
CA THR A 499 49.57 38.04 16.70
C THR A 499 49.69 37.10 17.88
N THR A 500 50.94 36.66 18.08
CA THR A 500 51.40 36.17 19.37
C THR A 500 51.27 37.29 20.39
N ARG A 501 50.25 37.23 21.23
CA ARG A 501 50.22 37.99 22.48
C ARG A 501 50.63 37.08 23.62
N THR A 502 51.84 37.30 24.12
CA THR A 502 52.37 36.80 25.40
C THR A 502 51.39 37.24 26.53
N PRO A 503 51.04 36.37 27.45
CA PRO A 503 50.20 36.81 28.57
C PRO A 503 51.06 37.58 29.59
N GLN A 504 50.78 38.87 29.73
CA GLN A 504 51.28 39.69 30.83
C GLN A 504 50.52 39.29 32.12
N ARG A 505 51.35 38.87 33.12
CA ARG A 505 50.94 38.58 34.50
C ARG A 505 50.38 39.86 35.14
N ARG A 506 49.13 39.84 35.58
CA ARG A 506 48.49 40.86 36.41
C ARG A 506 48.91 40.67 37.88
N PRO A 507 49.24 41.75 38.63
CA PRO A 507 49.49 41.70 40.08
C PRO A 507 48.23 41.51 40.87
N LYS A 508 48.27 40.78 41.99
CA LYS A 508 47.22 40.60 42.98
C LYS A 508 46.91 41.96 43.66
N PRO A 509 45.59 42.28 43.87
CA PRO A 509 45.19 43.30 44.84
C PRO A 509 45.02 42.67 46.22
N GLY A 510 45.51 43.39 47.21
CA GLY A 510 45.44 43.06 48.63
C GLY A 510 44.02 43.26 49.20
N ALA A 511 43.88 42.66 50.38
CA ALA A 511 42.67 42.71 51.21
C ALA A 511 42.33 44.13 51.70
N GLY A 512 41.02 44.42 51.71
CA GLY A 512 40.49 45.62 52.37
C GLY A 512 39.00 45.53 52.57
N SER A 513 38.62 45.48 53.80
CA SER A 513 37.37 45.40 54.51
C SER A 513 36.20 46.31 54.09
N GLY A 514 35.01 45.81 54.26
CA GLY A 514 33.92 46.51 54.95
C GLY A 514 32.85 47.15 54.08
N GLY A 515 31.60 46.86 54.37
CA GLY A 515 30.49 47.76 54.12
C GLY A 515 29.21 47.12 53.57
N SER A 516 28.29 46.94 54.48
CA SER A 516 26.89 46.60 54.37
C SER A 516 26.06 47.47 53.40
N GLY A 517 25.01 46.87 52.85
CA GLY A 517 23.85 47.69 52.46
C GLY A 517 22.93 47.13 51.37
N ALA A 518 21.81 46.55 51.81
CA ALA A 518 20.43 46.69 51.36
C ALA A 518 20.01 46.35 49.91
N VAL A 519 19.21 45.31 49.84
CA VAL A 519 17.81 45.17 49.32
C VAL A 519 17.38 45.98 48.08
N GLY A 520 16.84 45.23 47.11
CA GLY A 520 16.03 45.78 46.03
C GLY A 520 15.47 44.72 45.13
N SER A 521 14.23 44.30 45.40
CA SER A 521 13.35 43.47 44.59
C SER A 521 12.95 44.13 43.28
N GLY A 522 12.69 43.34 42.24
CA GLY A 522 12.02 43.80 41.04
C GLY A 522 11.83 42.74 39.99
N THR A 523 10.68 42.11 40.01
CA THR A 523 9.98 41.38 38.99
C THR A 523 9.90 42.10 37.67
N LEU A 524 10.13 41.40 36.55
CA LEU A 524 9.20 41.25 35.42
C LEU A 524 9.74 40.10 34.52
#